data_687a303e212b4ec1a1f325e9772afc12
#
_entry.id   687a303e212b4ec1a1f325e9772afc12
#
_cell.length_a   1.000
_cell.length_b   1.000
_cell.length_c   1.000
_cell.angle_alpha   90.00
_cell.angle_beta   90.00
_cell.angle_gamma   90.00
#
_symmetry.space_group_name_H-M   'P 1'
#
loop_
_entity.id
_entity.type
_entity.pdbx_description
1 polymer ?
#
loop_
_entity_poly.entity_id
_entity_poly.type
_entity_poly.pdbx_seq_one_letter_code
_entity_poly.pdbx_strand_id
1 'polypeptide(L)'
;GPTTIWVRLESLDTGCYRITSFGLVTGTLPTIGSAEDLYLCDDEIGGSDPFDGLSTFDLTVNTLEVTLGDPTYSVAYYATQQDQIDGTPIATPEAYQNVISPVQEIFVTVFGPDSCPAVTSFFINVEANPTINIPTPLIVCDDNNNGFYNAFDLTSKDAELLGGQVDVSVRYYETLVDANLGDPADQLLSPYENIVPFVQTIYARLENDVPPGVNACFSIVPLELRIESLPLGVDLSLFQDPLVACDFDGDGFEVFDLTQNNLGALGANEPLSDYSVSYYVNQGDADLGINAIATPGAYTNIVTPIQEVFVRVENFVTGCGKVTPFDLEVQPPADLSAGPFEMVLCDDEIGGSAPDDGVSTFDLTLNDPIITGGDPTYTVVYYASLQDQIDDNPIADPTDYQNVVNPQDIYVTVLTSGGCGAETFLTLRVLPNPSPVTPTPLVVCDGAGDPVIDFDPEDGLSTFILTDKDAEIIGGEPNVSVLYYATFDEAEAGVAGTELVSPYANTTAFSQVVYARVTKDVPPATLGCYSIVELELVVSPLPVAQGLPEDLYYCAVDNGGVGVFDLTQ
;
A
#
# COMPACT_ATOMS: atom_id res chain seq x y z
N GLY A 1 102.17 -12.44 -40.15
CA GLY A 1 102.05 -11.60 -41.32
C GLY A 1 101.39 -12.35 -42.48
N PRO A 2 100.83 -11.68 -43.47
CA PRO A 2 100.13 -12.35 -44.60
C PRO A 2 101.02 -13.33 -45.29
N THR A 3 100.50 -14.53 -45.55
CA THR A 3 101.18 -15.55 -46.38
C THR A 3 100.72 -15.34 -47.83
N THR A 4 101.75 -15.04 -48.77
CA THR A 4 101.40 -14.84 -50.16
C THR A 4 101.39 -16.21 -50.89
N ILE A 5 100.26 -16.54 -51.48
CA ILE A 5 100.10 -17.73 -52.37
C ILE A 5 100.27 -17.26 -53.78
N TRP A 6 101.14 -17.95 -54.51
CA TRP A 6 101.37 -17.72 -55.93
C TRP A 6 100.58 -18.75 -56.75
N VAL A 7 99.80 -18.30 -57.72
CA VAL A 7 99.05 -19.14 -58.67
C VAL A 7 99.65 -18.99 -60.04
N ARG A 8 100.01 -20.10 -60.64
CA ARG A 8 100.46 -20.19 -62.03
C ARG A 8 99.30 -20.70 -62.90
N LEU A 9 98.89 -19.86 -63.79
CA LEU A 9 97.91 -20.24 -64.82
C LEU A 9 98.68 -20.50 -66.09
N GLU A 10 98.60 -21.72 -66.62
CA GLU A 10 99.37 -22.18 -67.82
C GLU A 10 98.41 -22.71 -68.86
N SER A 11 98.63 -22.29 -70.12
CA SER A 11 97.94 -22.83 -71.29
C SER A 11 98.50 -24.21 -71.58
N LEU A 12 97.69 -25.23 -71.62
CA LEU A 12 98.09 -26.61 -71.85
C LEU A 12 98.58 -26.81 -73.33
N ASP A 13 98.13 -25.99 -74.25
CA ASP A 13 98.48 -26.09 -75.70
C ASP A 13 99.81 -25.41 -76.04
N THR A 14 100.16 -24.37 -75.36
CA THR A 14 101.31 -23.53 -75.72
C THR A 14 102.41 -23.46 -74.65
N GLY A 15 102.17 -23.95 -73.46
CA GLY A 15 103.09 -23.89 -72.35
C GLY A 15 103.32 -22.46 -71.81
N CYS A 16 102.71 -21.46 -72.43
CA CYS A 16 102.76 -20.08 -71.90
C CYS A 16 102.00 -19.94 -70.57
N TYR A 17 102.57 -19.27 -69.62
CA TYR A 17 102.00 -19.12 -68.32
C TYR A 17 101.97 -17.68 -67.87
N ARG A 18 101.04 -17.39 -66.95
CA ARG A 18 100.97 -16.16 -66.22
C ARG A 18 100.97 -16.47 -64.68
N ILE A 19 101.73 -15.71 -63.95
CA ILE A 19 101.75 -15.84 -62.48
C ILE A 19 100.99 -14.69 -61.92
N THR A 20 100.12 -14.99 -60.97
CA THR A 20 99.42 -14.01 -60.15
C THR A 20 99.52 -14.46 -58.66
N SER A 21 99.30 -13.57 -57.75
CA SER A 21 99.36 -13.90 -56.34
C SER A 21 98.18 -13.32 -55.59
N PHE A 22 97.81 -13.95 -54.51
CA PHE A 22 96.86 -13.44 -53.52
C PHE A 22 97.43 -13.69 -52.12
N GLY A 23 97.05 -12.84 -51.13
CA GLY A 23 97.51 -12.98 -49.77
C GLY A 23 96.52 -13.77 -48.93
N LEU A 24 97.02 -14.67 -48.12
CA LEU A 24 96.26 -15.23 -46.99
C LEU A 24 96.50 -14.35 -45.76
N VAL A 25 95.47 -13.78 -45.23
CA VAL A 25 95.50 -12.98 -44.04
C VAL A 25 94.68 -13.70 -42.97
N THR A 26 95.20 -13.85 -41.79
CA THR A 26 94.47 -14.36 -40.67
C THR A 26 93.93 -13.15 -39.92
N GLY A 27 92.62 -13.00 -39.95
CA GLY A 27 91.94 -11.99 -39.14
C GLY A 27 91.76 -12.47 -37.66
N THR A 28 91.56 -11.58 -36.80
CA THR A 28 91.28 -11.88 -35.40
C THR A 28 89.73 -11.97 -35.18
N LEU A 29 89.32 -12.96 -34.45
CA LEU A 29 87.91 -13.04 -34.07
C LEU A 29 87.55 -11.83 -33.20
N PRO A 30 86.41 -11.17 -33.40
CA PRO A 30 85.95 -10.09 -32.54
C PRO A 30 85.68 -10.67 -31.10
N THR A 31 86.01 -9.87 -30.10
CA THR A 31 85.62 -10.19 -28.74
C THR A 31 84.18 -9.69 -28.61
N ILE A 32 83.27 -10.57 -28.23
CA ILE A 32 81.86 -10.28 -28.15
C ILE A 32 81.35 -10.40 -26.68
N GLY A 33 80.34 -9.63 -26.33
CA GLY A 33 79.58 -9.76 -25.10
C GLY A 33 78.50 -10.85 -25.21
N SER A 34 77.82 -11.12 -24.11
CA SER A 34 76.66 -12.00 -24.08
C SER A 34 75.41 -11.19 -24.42
N ALA A 35 74.57 -11.72 -25.30
CA ALA A 35 73.23 -11.17 -25.50
C ALA A 35 72.32 -11.55 -24.34
N GLU A 36 71.43 -10.67 -23.97
CA GLU A 36 70.40 -10.94 -22.96
C GLU A 36 69.13 -11.47 -23.61
N ASP A 37 68.44 -12.36 -22.85
CA ASP A 37 67.12 -12.85 -23.26
C ASP A 37 66.10 -11.73 -23.22
N LEU A 38 65.21 -11.66 -24.21
CA LEU A 38 64.15 -10.66 -24.29
C LEU A 38 62.83 -11.28 -23.89
N TYR A 39 62.04 -10.50 -23.12
CA TYR A 39 60.73 -10.89 -22.65
C TYR A 39 59.73 -9.81 -23.04
N LEU A 40 58.65 -10.17 -23.74
CA LEU A 40 57.52 -9.32 -24.05
C LEU A 40 56.22 -10.05 -23.75
N CYS A 41 55.16 -9.28 -23.47
CA CYS A 41 53.81 -9.83 -23.42
C CYS A 41 53.29 -10.10 -24.83
N ASP A 42 52.38 -11.03 -24.93
CA ASP A 42 51.60 -11.24 -26.13
C ASP A 42 50.92 -9.94 -26.59
N ASP A 43 51.03 -9.54 -27.83
CA ASP A 43 50.57 -8.26 -28.35
C ASP A 43 49.65 -8.40 -29.58
N GLU A 44 48.97 -7.31 -29.93
CA GLU A 44 48.13 -7.23 -31.12
C GLU A 44 48.85 -6.60 -32.33
N ILE A 45 50.18 -6.39 -32.26
CA ILE A 45 50.93 -5.70 -33.29
C ILE A 45 51.07 -6.60 -34.54
N GLY A 46 50.83 -6.01 -35.69
CA GLY A 46 50.90 -6.77 -36.97
C GLY A 46 49.66 -7.62 -37.27
N GLY A 47 48.59 -7.52 -36.43
CA GLY A 47 47.34 -8.23 -36.61
C GLY A 47 47.31 -9.61 -35.95
N SER A 48 48.21 -9.84 -34.97
CA SER A 48 48.16 -11.01 -34.10
C SER A 48 47.02 -10.92 -33.10
N ASP A 49 46.62 -12.06 -32.53
CA ASP A 49 45.67 -12.16 -31.43
C ASP A 49 46.45 -12.04 -30.12
N PRO A 50 46.01 -11.29 -29.09
CA PRO A 50 46.71 -11.11 -27.82
C PRO A 50 46.90 -12.41 -27.00
N PHE A 51 46.51 -13.56 -27.56
CA PHE A 51 46.61 -14.88 -26.94
C PHE A 51 47.23 -15.95 -27.90
N ASP A 52 47.87 -15.55 -29.00
CA ASP A 52 48.44 -16.48 -29.96
C ASP A 52 49.94 -16.81 -29.74
N GLY A 53 50.55 -16.12 -28.76
CA GLY A 53 51.94 -16.28 -28.39
C GLY A 53 52.91 -15.64 -29.37
N LEU A 54 52.44 -14.70 -30.19
CA LEU A 54 53.25 -13.92 -31.09
C LEU A 54 53.40 -12.48 -30.61
N SER A 55 54.63 -11.95 -30.69
CA SER A 55 54.92 -10.56 -30.30
C SER A 55 56.02 -9.97 -31.14
N THR A 56 56.12 -8.65 -31.23
CA THR A 56 57.09 -7.96 -32.09
C THR A 56 58.25 -7.44 -31.26
N PHE A 57 59.43 -8.02 -31.46
CA PHE A 57 60.68 -7.72 -30.74
C PHE A 57 61.56 -6.75 -31.52
N ASP A 58 62.18 -5.82 -30.82
CA ASP A 58 63.37 -5.09 -31.28
C ASP A 58 64.63 -5.87 -30.87
N LEU A 59 65.18 -6.67 -31.77
CA LEU A 59 66.37 -7.48 -31.53
C LEU A 59 67.61 -6.60 -31.38
N THR A 60 67.57 -5.35 -31.92
CA THR A 60 68.73 -4.43 -31.95
C THR A 60 69.10 -3.89 -30.60
N VAL A 61 68.23 -4.05 -29.58
CA VAL A 61 68.55 -3.70 -28.18
C VAL A 61 69.80 -4.44 -27.69
N ASN A 62 70.06 -5.66 -28.18
CA ASN A 62 71.25 -6.43 -27.84
C ASN A 62 72.52 -6.03 -28.61
N THR A 63 72.41 -5.11 -29.62
CA THR A 63 73.53 -4.72 -30.44
C THR A 63 74.72 -4.13 -29.65
N LEU A 64 74.41 -3.27 -28.70
CA LEU A 64 75.43 -2.61 -27.87
C LEU A 64 76.17 -3.63 -26.96
N GLU A 65 75.41 -4.58 -26.42
CA GLU A 65 75.94 -5.61 -25.54
C GLU A 65 76.84 -6.60 -26.26
N VAL A 66 76.34 -7.16 -27.38
CA VAL A 66 77.12 -8.14 -28.15
C VAL A 66 78.35 -7.54 -28.79
N THR A 67 78.35 -6.25 -29.13
CA THR A 67 79.53 -5.53 -29.66
C THR A 67 80.46 -4.94 -28.59
N LEU A 68 80.07 -5.02 -27.29
CA LEU A 68 80.75 -4.32 -26.19
C LEU A 68 80.90 -2.83 -26.46
N GLY A 69 79.98 -2.25 -27.23
CA GLY A 69 80.00 -0.86 -27.63
C GLY A 69 81.04 -0.47 -28.68
N ASP A 70 81.72 -1.42 -29.36
CA ASP A 70 82.66 -1.14 -30.43
C ASP A 70 81.94 -0.75 -31.74
N PRO A 71 82.03 0.48 -32.22
CA PRO A 71 81.30 0.93 -33.41
C PRO A 71 81.87 0.40 -34.71
N THR A 72 82.97 -0.32 -34.67
CA THR A 72 83.54 -0.94 -35.86
C THR A 72 82.98 -2.33 -36.15
N TYR A 73 82.20 -2.87 -35.20
CA TYR A 73 81.54 -4.14 -35.37
C TYR A 73 80.19 -3.96 -36.06
N SER A 74 79.80 -4.94 -36.87
CA SER A 74 78.44 -5.01 -37.41
C SER A 74 77.78 -6.30 -36.95
N VAL A 75 76.43 -6.24 -36.74
CA VAL A 75 75.66 -7.34 -36.19
C VAL A 75 74.61 -7.75 -37.18
N ALA A 76 74.43 -9.05 -37.35
CA ALA A 76 73.34 -9.66 -38.12
C ALA A 76 72.58 -10.66 -37.22
N TYR A 77 71.26 -10.61 -37.29
CA TYR A 77 70.35 -11.47 -36.54
C TYR A 77 69.73 -12.50 -37.48
N TYR A 78 69.50 -13.71 -37.00
CA TYR A 78 68.95 -14.80 -37.79
C TYR A 78 67.87 -15.57 -37.01
N ALA A 79 66.81 -15.97 -37.71
CA ALA A 79 65.67 -16.63 -37.09
C ALA A 79 65.97 -18.10 -36.73
N THR A 80 66.92 -18.72 -37.44
CA THR A 80 67.36 -20.10 -37.18
C THR A 80 68.87 -20.22 -37.34
N GLN A 81 69.46 -21.30 -36.78
CA GLN A 81 70.84 -21.60 -36.95
C GLN A 81 71.17 -21.88 -38.43
N GLN A 82 70.23 -22.45 -39.21
CA GLN A 82 70.40 -22.70 -40.64
C GLN A 82 70.48 -21.38 -41.40
N ASP A 83 69.62 -20.37 -41.09
CA ASP A 83 69.72 -19.07 -41.74
C ASP A 83 71.07 -18.38 -41.47
N GLN A 84 71.59 -18.55 -40.21
CA GLN A 84 72.92 -18.06 -39.86
C GLN A 84 74.04 -18.74 -40.76
N ILE A 85 73.95 -20.05 -40.94
CA ILE A 85 74.91 -20.78 -41.84
C ILE A 85 74.75 -20.36 -43.27
N ASP A 86 73.53 -20.16 -43.73
CA ASP A 86 73.23 -19.80 -45.15
C ASP A 86 73.43 -18.27 -45.38
N GLY A 87 73.64 -17.49 -44.37
CA GLY A 87 73.86 -16.05 -44.46
C GLY A 87 72.63 -15.26 -44.85
N THR A 88 71.44 -15.68 -44.43
CA THR A 88 70.13 -15.03 -44.66
C THR A 88 69.65 -14.34 -43.44
N PRO A 89 70.05 -13.09 -43.11
CA PRO A 89 69.69 -12.40 -41.90
C PRO A 89 68.24 -11.91 -41.92
N ILE A 90 67.68 -11.68 -40.73
CA ILE A 90 66.41 -11.02 -40.55
C ILE A 90 66.52 -9.62 -41.16
N ALA A 91 65.56 -9.30 -42.05
CA ALA A 91 65.59 -8.05 -42.82
C ALA A 91 65.25 -6.78 -41.97
N THR A 92 64.41 -6.94 -40.96
CA THR A 92 63.93 -5.87 -40.04
C THR A 92 64.09 -6.30 -38.60
N PRO A 93 65.33 -6.34 -38.07
CA PRO A 93 65.59 -6.81 -36.68
C PRO A 93 65.01 -5.89 -35.61
N GLU A 94 64.73 -4.62 -35.95
CA GLU A 94 64.06 -3.63 -35.09
C GLU A 94 62.55 -3.88 -34.90
N ALA A 95 61.95 -4.77 -35.73
CA ALA A 95 60.52 -5.12 -35.65
C ALA A 95 60.32 -6.57 -36.12
N TYR A 96 60.92 -7.50 -35.38
CA TYR A 96 60.84 -8.93 -35.70
C TYR A 96 59.71 -9.59 -34.93
N GLN A 97 58.70 -10.13 -35.64
CA GLN A 97 57.68 -10.98 -35.03
C GLN A 97 58.22 -12.42 -34.92
N ASN A 98 58.13 -13.01 -33.71
CA ASN A 98 58.54 -14.39 -33.49
C ASN A 98 57.71 -15.36 -34.40
N VAL A 99 58.32 -16.41 -34.86
CA VAL A 99 57.69 -17.45 -35.67
C VAL A 99 57.55 -18.78 -34.94
N ILE A 100 58.11 -18.88 -33.74
CA ILE A 100 58.01 -20.01 -32.83
C ILE A 100 57.52 -19.47 -31.48
N SER A 101 56.38 -19.96 -31.04
CA SER A 101 55.72 -19.59 -29.78
C SER A 101 55.92 -20.70 -28.71
N PRO A 102 56.00 -20.38 -27.42
CA PRO A 102 56.21 -19.05 -26.83
C PRO A 102 57.67 -18.63 -26.76
N VAL A 103 58.64 -19.49 -27.05
CA VAL A 103 60.08 -19.26 -26.92
C VAL A 103 60.77 -19.56 -28.23
N GLN A 104 61.58 -18.61 -28.70
CA GLN A 104 62.39 -18.76 -29.92
C GLN A 104 63.84 -18.35 -29.66
N GLU A 105 64.79 -19.16 -30.10
CA GLU A 105 66.22 -18.81 -30.11
C GLU A 105 66.55 -17.97 -31.34
N ILE A 106 67.19 -16.82 -31.13
CA ILE A 106 67.70 -15.93 -32.17
C ILE A 106 69.22 -16.06 -32.20
N PHE A 107 69.76 -16.32 -33.42
CA PHE A 107 71.18 -16.46 -33.63
C PHE A 107 71.77 -15.13 -34.07
N VAL A 108 72.99 -14.84 -33.57
CA VAL A 108 73.65 -13.55 -33.79
C VAL A 108 75.04 -13.81 -34.35
N THR A 109 75.40 -13.07 -35.42
CA THR A 109 76.75 -13.00 -35.91
C THR A 109 77.29 -11.58 -35.80
N VAL A 110 78.41 -11.43 -35.14
CA VAL A 110 79.12 -10.17 -35.01
C VAL A 110 80.35 -10.22 -35.92
N PHE A 111 80.45 -9.28 -36.84
CA PHE A 111 81.59 -9.18 -37.79
C PHE A 111 82.52 -8.07 -37.30
N GLY A 112 83.83 -8.40 -37.13
CA GLY A 112 84.87 -7.44 -36.90
C GLY A 112 85.35 -6.73 -38.18
N PRO A 113 86.26 -5.75 -38.05
CA PRO A 113 86.79 -5.00 -39.17
C PRO A 113 87.44 -5.89 -40.28
N ASP A 114 87.95 -7.05 -39.90
CA ASP A 114 88.56 -8.02 -40.78
C ASP A 114 87.55 -9.01 -41.37
N SER A 115 86.26 -8.79 -41.18
CA SER A 115 85.13 -9.63 -41.58
C SER A 115 85.19 -11.06 -40.99
N CYS A 116 85.94 -11.27 -39.89
CA CYS A 116 85.90 -12.51 -39.13
C CYS A 116 84.68 -12.55 -38.26
N PRO A 117 83.80 -13.58 -38.36
CA PRO A 117 82.61 -13.66 -37.61
C PRO A 117 82.81 -14.31 -36.22
N ALA A 118 82.21 -13.75 -35.17
CA ALA A 118 81.95 -14.44 -33.92
C ALA A 118 80.45 -14.64 -33.79
N VAL A 119 80.03 -15.72 -33.17
CA VAL A 119 78.57 -16.10 -33.02
C VAL A 119 78.15 -16.23 -31.61
N THR A 120 76.94 -15.84 -31.36
CA THR A 120 76.26 -16.08 -30.07
C THR A 120 74.73 -16.28 -30.35
N SER A 121 73.95 -16.52 -29.31
CA SER A 121 72.48 -16.60 -29.41
C SER A 121 71.85 -16.08 -28.14
N PHE A 122 70.57 -15.77 -28.18
CA PHE A 122 69.73 -15.42 -27.05
C PHE A 122 68.30 -15.87 -27.32
N PHE A 123 67.46 -15.94 -26.27
CA PHE A 123 66.06 -16.30 -26.41
C PHE A 123 65.19 -15.06 -26.43
N ILE A 124 64.14 -15.07 -27.26
CA ILE A 124 62.99 -14.20 -27.19
C ILE A 124 61.83 -15.01 -26.61
N ASN A 125 61.16 -14.45 -25.57
CA ASN A 125 60.13 -15.13 -24.84
C ASN A 125 58.87 -14.29 -24.87
N VAL A 126 57.74 -14.91 -25.28
CA VAL A 126 56.41 -14.28 -25.21
C VAL A 126 55.70 -14.81 -23.98
N GLU A 127 55.43 -13.91 -23.05
CA GLU A 127 54.67 -14.20 -21.83
C GLU A 127 53.19 -14.08 -22.13
N ALA A 128 52.41 -15.09 -21.73
CA ALA A 128 50.96 -15.09 -21.96
C ALA A 128 50.25 -14.02 -21.10
N ASN A 129 49.33 -13.30 -21.69
CA ASN A 129 48.43 -12.42 -20.96
C ASN A 129 47.45 -13.25 -20.10
N PRO A 130 46.96 -12.72 -18.95
CA PRO A 130 45.88 -13.34 -18.19
C PRO A 130 44.64 -13.56 -19.06
N THR A 131 43.99 -14.71 -18.87
CA THR A 131 42.76 -15.03 -19.61
C THR A 131 41.62 -14.10 -19.18
N ILE A 132 40.89 -13.57 -20.15
CA ILE A 132 39.74 -12.70 -19.90
C ILE A 132 38.50 -13.54 -19.60
N ASN A 133 37.87 -13.31 -18.44
CA ASN A 133 36.53 -13.74 -18.13
C ASN A 133 35.64 -12.47 -18.04
N ILE A 134 34.58 -12.42 -18.86
CA ILE A 134 33.67 -11.28 -18.87
C ILE A 134 32.80 -11.35 -17.62
N PRO A 135 32.89 -10.36 -16.72
CA PRO A 135 32.09 -10.39 -15.49
C PRO A 135 30.64 -10.03 -15.75
N THR A 136 29.75 -10.60 -14.95
CA THR A 136 28.38 -10.10 -14.89
C THR A 136 28.35 -8.72 -14.25
N PRO A 137 27.38 -7.83 -14.61
CA PRO A 137 27.27 -6.53 -14.00
C PRO A 137 27.21 -6.60 -12.47
N LEU A 138 27.79 -5.62 -11.78
CA LEU A 138 27.62 -5.45 -10.35
C LEU A 138 26.40 -4.58 -10.09
N ILE A 139 25.30 -5.23 -9.67
CA ILE A 139 24.00 -4.58 -9.53
C ILE A 139 23.76 -4.27 -8.04
N VAL A 140 23.33 -3.06 -7.75
CA VAL A 140 22.87 -2.62 -6.42
C VAL A 140 21.54 -1.88 -6.55
N CYS A 141 20.81 -1.81 -5.43
CA CYS A 141 19.52 -1.11 -5.39
C CYS A 141 19.72 0.31 -4.86
N ASP A 142 19.03 1.25 -5.48
CA ASP A 142 19.06 2.67 -5.11
C ASP A 142 18.03 2.97 -4.02
N ASP A 143 18.47 3.33 -2.84
CA ASP A 143 17.61 3.62 -1.68
C ASP A 143 16.93 4.99 -1.73
N ASN A 144 17.41 5.88 -2.58
CA ASN A 144 16.93 7.27 -2.67
C ASN A 144 16.64 7.78 -4.09
N ASN A 145 16.75 6.92 -5.09
CA ASN A 145 16.50 7.18 -6.52
C ASN A 145 17.36 8.30 -7.12
N ASN A 146 18.58 8.52 -6.62
CA ASN A 146 19.49 9.51 -7.14
C ASN A 146 20.52 8.95 -8.15
N GLY A 147 20.59 7.63 -8.31
CA GLY A 147 21.52 6.94 -9.20
C GLY A 147 22.95 6.84 -8.68
N PHE A 148 23.20 7.15 -7.40
CA PHE A 148 24.51 7.05 -6.78
C PHE A 148 24.50 6.07 -5.61
N TYR A 149 25.57 5.26 -5.54
CA TYR A 149 25.80 4.32 -4.48
C TYR A 149 27.26 4.34 -4.05
N ASN A 150 27.53 4.51 -2.78
CA ASN A 150 28.88 4.78 -2.24
C ASN A 150 29.61 3.57 -1.69
N ALA A 151 29.07 2.37 -1.89
CA ALA A 151 29.59 1.17 -1.25
C ALA A 151 29.67 -0.04 -2.21
N PHE A 152 29.99 0.18 -3.51
CA PHE A 152 30.24 -0.92 -4.42
C PHE A 152 31.46 -1.74 -3.95
N ASP A 153 31.23 -2.98 -3.61
CA ASP A 153 32.32 -3.93 -3.35
C ASP A 153 32.84 -4.50 -4.68
N LEU A 154 33.82 -3.81 -5.25
CA LEU A 154 34.45 -4.21 -6.51
C LEU A 154 35.12 -5.57 -6.39
N THR A 155 35.70 -5.87 -5.21
CA THR A 155 36.44 -7.14 -4.97
C THR A 155 35.54 -8.37 -4.98
N SER A 156 34.21 -8.17 -4.84
CA SER A 156 33.22 -9.25 -5.01
C SER A 156 33.26 -9.89 -6.40
N LYS A 157 33.83 -9.20 -7.41
CA LYS A 157 34.00 -9.69 -8.79
C LYS A 157 35.34 -10.37 -9.05
N ASP A 158 36.29 -10.32 -8.12
CA ASP A 158 37.63 -10.87 -8.31
C ASP A 158 37.60 -12.36 -8.69
N ALA A 159 36.78 -13.15 -7.99
CA ALA A 159 36.68 -14.58 -8.25
C ALA A 159 36.13 -14.91 -9.65
N GLU A 160 35.16 -14.11 -10.13
CA GLU A 160 34.57 -14.24 -11.46
C GLU A 160 35.59 -13.84 -12.53
N LEU A 161 36.29 -12.73 -12.34
CA LEU A 161 37.32 -12.22 -13.25
C LEU A 161 38.50 -13.16 -13.35
N LEU A 162 39.00 -13.67 -12.24
CA LEU A 162 40.13 -14.59 -12.20
C LEU A 162 39.80 -15.95 -12.82
N GLY A 163 38.54 -16.43 -12.74
CA GLY A 163 38.16 -17.73 -13.31
C GLY A 163 39.00 -18.92 -12.82
N GLY A 164 39.63 -18.79 -11.66
CA GLY A 164 40.51 -19.79 -11.06
C GLY A 164 41.96 -19.70 -11.49
N GLN A 165 42.40 -18.64 -12.24
CA GLN A 165 43.80 -18.35 -12.51
C GLN A 165 44.53 -18.08 -11.18
N VAL A 166 45.78 -18.52 -11.10
CA VAL A 166 46.70 -18.31 -9.97
C VAL A 166 47.79 -17.34 -10.39
N ASP A 167 48.43 -16.69 -9.44
CA ASP A 167 49.49 -15.73 -9.68
C ASP A 167 49.08 -14.57 -10.62
N VAL A 168 47.78 -14.16 -10.47
CA VAL A 168 47.17 -13.03 -11.18
C VAL A 168 46.46 -12.15 -10.18
N SER A 169 46.70 -10.86 -10.20
CA SER A 169 46.02 -9.87 -9.38
C SER A 169 45.01 -9.05 -10.19
N VAL A 170 43.96 -8.54 -9.52
CA VAL A 170 42.93 -7.71 -10.13
C VAL A 170 43.06 -6.30 -9.57
N ARG A 171 43.01 -5.28 -10.43
CA ARG A 171 42.93 -3.89 -10.08
C ARG A 171 41.86 -3.20 -10.91
N TYR A 172 41.19 -2.21 -10.33
CA TYR A 172 40.08 -1.50 -10.96
C TYR A 172 40.45 -0.07 -11.27
N TYR A 173 39.99 0.45 -12.42
CA TYR A 173 40.29 1.79 -12.91
C TYR A 173 39.04 2.43 -13.50
N GLU A 174 38.97 3.76 -13.41
CA GLU A 174 37.81 4.52 -13.88
C GLU A 174 37.75 4.56 -15.42
N THR A 175 38.90 4.67 -16.07
CA THR A 175 38.99 4.76 -17.54
C THR A 175 39.85 3.65 -18.13
N LEU A 176 39.61 3.34 -19.40
CA LEU A 176 40.45 2.41 -20.14
C LEU A 176 41.91 2.89 -20.25
N VAL A 177 42.12 4.21 -20.31
CA VAL A 177 43.47 4.81 -20.38
C VAL A 177 44.24 4.52 -19.08
N ASP A 178 43.62 4.74 -17.91
CA ASP A 178 44.25 4.49 -16.61
C ASP A 178 44.50 2.99 -16.41
N ALA A 179 43.57 2.15 -16.84
CA ALA A 179 43.73 0.71 -16.81
C ALA A 179 44.93 0.23 -17.70
N ASN A 180 45.13 0.84 -18.85
CA ASN A 180 46.30 0.55 -19.71
C ASN A 180 47.62 1.03 -19.09
N LEU A 181 47.61 2.21 -18.44
CA LEU A 181 48.79 2.75 -17.75
C LEU A 181 49.14 1.92 -16.51
N GLY A 182 48.12 1.39 -15.82
CA GLY A 182 48.29 0.56 -14.63
C GLY A 182 48.91 1.29 -13.45
N ASP A 183 48.83 2.64 -13.40
CA ASP A 183 49.38 3.43 -12.27
C ASP A 183 48.62 3.09 -10.97
N PRO A 184 49.29 2.60 -9.94
CA PRO A 184 48.64 2.33 -8.65
C PRO A 184 47.99 3.57 -7.99
N ALA A 185 48.39 4.81 -8.38
CA ALA A 185 47.80 6.02 -7.86
C ALA A 185 46.39 6.27 -8.40
N ASP A 186 46.05 5.74 -9.57
CA ASP A 186 44.75 5.89 -10.23
C ASP A 186 43.83 4.68 -10.00
N GLN A 187 44.29 3.71 -9.19
CA GLN A 187 43.53 2.53 -8.84
C GLN A 187 42.30 2.89 -7.99
N LEU A 188 41.13 2.38 -8.38
CA LEU A 188 39.89 2.46 -7.58
C LEU A 188 39.99 1.53 -6.37
N LEU A 189 39.59 2.05 -5.21
CA LEU A 189 39.54 1.31 -3.96
C LEU A 189 38.12 0.75 -3.73
N SER A 190 38.04 -0.43 -3.12
CA SER A 190 36.77 -0.97 -2.62
C SER A 190 36.60 -0.62 -1.13
N PRO A 191 35.42 -0.09 -0.67
CA PRO A 191 34.23 0.20 -1.48
C PRO A 191 34.39 1.45 -2.36
N TYR A 192 33.74 1.42 -3.53
CA TYR A 192 33.78 2.50 -4.53
C TYR A 192 32.45 3.25 -4.62
N GLU A 193 32.49 4.55 -4.82
CA GLU A 193 31.33 5.39 -5.13
C GLU A 193 31.30 5.72 -6.62
N ASN A 194 30.19 5.40 -7.31
CA ASN A 194 30.07 5.73 -8.73
C ASN A 194 29.96 7.22 -8.97
N ILE A 195 30.56 7.70 -10.07
CA ILE A 195 30.56 9.12 -10.46
C ILE A 195 29.57 9.41 -11.61
N VAL A 196 29.07 8.37 -12.27
CA VAL A 196 28.06 8.47 -13.31
C VAL A 196 26.79 7.81 -12.78
N PRO A 197 25.62 8.51 -12.76
CA PRO A 197 24.41 7.97 -12.15
C PRO A 197 23.83 6.79 -12.97
N PHE A 198 23.22 5.86 -12.27
CA PHE A 198 22.50 4.68 -12.74
C PHE A 198 23.37 3.62 -13.42
N VAL A 199 24.18 3.95 -14.41
CA VAL A 199 25.05 2.99 -15.11
C VAL A 199 26.41 3.62 -15.35
N GLN A 200 27.44 2.97 -14.83
CA GLN A 200 28.83 3.34 -15.07
C GLN A 200 29.64 2.12 -15.49
N THR A 201 30.50 2.28 -16.51
CA THR A 201 31.50 1.28 -16.85
C THR A 201 32.83 1.67 -16.25
N ILE A 202 33.44 0.76 -15.51
CA ILE A 202 34.82 0.81 -15.04
C ILE A 202 35.61 -0.33 -15.68
N TYR A 203 36.92 -0.37 -15.49
CA TYR A 203 37.79 -1.34 -16.15
C TYR A 203 38.57 -2.13 -15.11
N ALA A 204 38.46 -3.46 -15.20
CA ALA A 204 39.26 -4.38 -14.42
C ALA A 204 40.51 -4.76 -15.23
N ARG A 205 41.69 -4.51 -14.65
CA ARG A 205 43.00 -4.94 -15.13
C ARG A 205 43.42 -6.19 -14.39
N LEU A 206 43.56 -7.30 -15.12
CA LEU A 206 44.13 -8.55 -14.63
C LEU A 206 45.60 -8.53 -14.98
N GLU A 207 46.48 -8.70 -14.01
CA GLU A 207 47.93 -8.59 -14.17
C GLU A 207 48.65 -9.76 -13.54
N ASN A 208 49.62 -10.38 -14.28
CA ASN A 208 50.42 -11.47 -13.75
C ASN A 208 51.30 -11.01 -12.58
N ASP A 209 51.28 -11.75 -11.50
CA ASP A 209 52.12 -11.50 -10.31
C ASP A 209 53.57 -11.97 -10.61
N VAL A 210 54.40 -11.08 -11.16
CA VAL A 210 55.78 -11.37 -11.53
C VAL A 210 56.77 -10.77 -10.54
N PRO A 211 57.98 -11.31 -10.41
CA PRO A 211 59.02 -10.72 -9.59
C PRO A 211 59.38 -9.29 -10.03
N PRO A 212 59.83 -8.42 -9.08
CA PRO A 212 60.26 -7.06 -9.42
C PRO A 212 61.29 -7.04 -10.55
N GLY A 213 61.06 -6.22 -11.59
CA GLY A 213 61.94 -6.05 -12.74
C GLY A 213 61.59 -6.86 -13.98
N VAL A 214 60.53 -7.65 -13.92
CA VAL A 214 59.93 -8.33 -15.10
C VAL A 214 58.64 -7.55 -15.47
N ASN A 215 58.37 -7.43 -16.79
CA ASN A 215 57.14 -6.80 -17.23
C ASN A 215 55.94 -7.68 -16.88
N ALA A 216 55.02 -7.12 -16.13
CA ALA A 216 53.78 -7.81 -15.80
C ALA A 216 52.82 -7.72 -16.99
N CYS A 217 52.52 -8.87 -17.60
CA CYS A 217 51.54 -8.94 -18.67
C CYS A 217 50.12 -8.80 -18.07
N PHE A 218 49.24 -8.18 -18.84
CA PHE A 218 47.90 -7.86 -18.33
C PHE A 218 46.84 -7.96 -19.43
N SER A 219 45.63 -8.14 -18.97
CA SER A 219 44.42 -8.03 -19.79
C SER A 219 43.43 -7.08 -19.14
N ILE A 220 42.59 -6.40 -19.93
CA ILE A 220 41.61 -5.45 -19.45
C ILE A 220 40.23 -5.89 -19.89
N VAL A 221 39.27 -5.84 -18.96
CA VAL A 221 37.88 -6.15 -19.22
C VAL A 221 36.97 -5.08 -18.62
N PRO A 222 35.90 -4.63 -19.32
CA PRO A 222 34.94 -3.71 -18.74
C PRO A 222 34.10 -4.41 -17.66
N LEU A 223 33.81 -3.69 -16.56
CA LEU A 223 32.86 -4.07 -15.53
C LEU A 223 31.77 -3.00 -15.46
N GLU A 224 30.53 -3.41 -15.69
CA GLU A 224 29.38 -2.54 -15.55
C GLU A 224 28.92 -2.46 -14.10
N LEU A 225 28.86 -1.26 -13.55
CA LEU A 225 28.19 -0.95 -12.28
C LEU A 225 26.79 -0.47 -12.62
N ARG A 226 25.78 -1.12 -12.04
CA ARG A 226 24.38 -0.81 -12.32
C ARG A 226 23.64 -0.54 -11.02
N ILE A 227 22.91 0.56 -10.98
CA ILE A 227 22.08 0.97 -9.86
C ILE A 227 20.63 0.92 -10.33
N GLU A 228 19.86 0.02 -9.72
CA GLU A 228 18.46 -0.22 -10.05
C GLU A 228 17.55 0.43 -9.04
N SER A 229 16.45 1.03 -9.49
CA SER A 229 15.47 1.65 -8.63
C SER A 229 14.78 0.63 -7.74
N LEU A 230 14.51 1.02 -6.48
CA LEU A 230 13.61 0.26 -5.62
C LEU A 230 12.18 0.29 -6.17
N PRO A 231 11.36 -0.73 -5.87
CA PRO A 231 9.94 -0.68 -6.11
C PRO A 231 9.31 0.58 -5.51
N LEU A 232 8.27 1.10 -6.15
CA LEU A 232 7.48 2.23 -5.65
C LEU A 232 6.86 1.87 -4.29
N GLY A 233 6.42 2.89 -3.55
CA GLY A 233 5.75 2.66 -2.26
C GLY A 233 4.35 2.08 -2.42
N VAL A 234 3.77 1.65 -1.30
CA VAL A 234 2.40 1.13 -1.24
C VAL A 234 1.38 2.19 -1.66
N ASP A 235 0.30 1.75 -2.30
CA ASP A 235 -0.88 2.57 -2.52
C ASP A 235 -1.77 2.52 -1.28
N LEU A 236 -1.74 3.58 -0.48
CA LEU A 236 -2.50 3.69 0.77
C LEU A 236 -4.02 3.64 0.58
N SER A 237 -4.54 3.82 -0.64
CA SER A 237 -5.98 3.67 -0.92
C SER A 237 -6.43 2.22 -1.04
N LEU A 238 -5.49 1.29 -1.26
CA LEU A 238 -5.72 -0.14 -1.45
C LEU A 238 -5.02 -1.00 -0.39
N PHE A 239 -4.13 -0.41 0.41
CA PHE A 239 -3.35 -1.10 1.43
C PHE A 239 -4.01 -0.92 2.79
N GLN A 240 -4.32 -2.02 3.45
CA GLN A 240 -4.95 -2.02 4.77
C GLN A 240 -3.87 -2.07 5.86
N ASP A 241 -3.88 -1.05 6.71
CA ASP A 241 -3.02 -0.94 7.88
C ASP A 241 -3.79 -0.19 9.01
N PRO A 242 -4.27 -0.91 10.05
CA PRO A 242 -4.14 -2.34 10.27
C PRO A 242 -5.04 -3.22 9.38
N LEU A 243 -4.62 -4.46 9.15
CA LEU A 243 -5.51 -5.53 8.69
C LEU A 243 -6.19 -6.14 9.91
N VAL A 244 -7.53 -6.03 9.98
CA VAL A 244 -8.30 -6.39 11.17
C VAL A 244 -8.97 -7.74 11.02
N ALA A 245 -8.95 -8.55 12.08
CA ALA A 245 -9.76 -9.76 12.22
C ALA A 245 -10.54 -9.73 13.53
N CYS A 246 -11.73 -10.37 13.54
CA CYS A 246 -12.64 -10.35 14.67
C CYS A 246 -12.49 -11.61 15.51
N ASP A 247 -12.23 -11.43 16.80
CA ASP A 247 -12.10 -12.49 17.79
C ASP A 247 -13.47 -12.82 18.41
N PHE A 248 -14.11 -13.88 17.93
CA PHE A 248 -15.41 -14.29 18.43
C PHE A 248 -15.34 -15.32 19.56
N ASP A 249 -14.19 -15.96 19.76
CA ASP A 249 -14.02 -16.97 20.82
C ASP A 249 -13.17 -16.48 22.01
N GLY A 250 -12.58 -15.29 21.89
CA GLY A 250 -11.88 -14.60 22.96
C GLY A 250 -10.48 -15.14 23.25
N ASP A 251 -9.87 -15.88 22.30
CA ASP A 251 -8.52 -16.44 22.50
C ASP A 251 -7.40 -15.52 21.98
N GLY A 252 -7.73 -14.49 21.20
CA GLY A 252 -6.81 -13.50 20.66
C GLY A 252 -6.06 -13.94 19.42
N PHE A 253 -6.38 -15.11 18.83
CA PHE A 253 -5.67 -15.67 17.69
C PHE A 253 -6.64 -15.91 16.52
N GLU A 254 -6.40 -15.19 15.41
CA GLU A 254 -7.25 -15.23 14.25
C GLU A 254 -6.48 -15.53 12.96
N VAL A 255 -7.20 -15.98 11.95
CA VAL A 255 -6.63 -16.27 10.63
C VAL A 255 -6.78 -15.06 9.71
N PHE A 256 -5.64 -14.51 9.28
CA PHE A 256 -5.57 -13.37 8.37
C PHE A 256 -5.26 -13.83 6.95
N ASP A 257 -5.95 -13.27 5.98
CA ASP A 257 -5.56 -13.34 4.57
C ASP A 257 -4.70 -12.10 4.23
N LEU A 258 -3.38 -12.23 4.35
CA LEU A 258 -2.44 -11.14 4.06
C LEU A 258 -2.46 -10.74 2.59
N THR A 259 -2.93 -11.65 1.69
CA THR A 259 -2.93 -11.41 0.24
C THR A 259 -3.92 -10.32 -0.19
N GLN A 260 -4.83 -9.92 0.70
CA GLN A 260 -5.70 -8.74 0.49
C GLN A 260 -4.88 -7.47 0.26
N ASN A 261 -3.68 -7.40 0.84
CA ASN A 261 -2.76 -6.28 0.66
C ASN A 261 -1.89 -6.35 -0.60
N ASN A 262 -1.98 -7.42 -1.42
CA ASN A 262 -1.11 -7.58 -2.60
C ASN A 262 -1.20 -6.41 -3.58
N LEU A 263 -2.42 -5.97 -3.94
CA LEU A 263 -2.61 -4.87 -4.88
C LEU A 263 -2.12 -3.53 -4.30
N GLY A 264 -2.43 -3.28 -3.04
CA GLY A 264 -1.96 -2.09 -2.33
C GLY A 264 -0.44 -2.08 -2.18
N ALA A 265 0.18 -3.23 -1.90
CA ALA A 265 1.64 -3.36 -1.79
C ALA A 265 2.33 -3.13 -3.15
N LEU A 266 1.79 -3.68 -4.23
CA LEU A 266 2.30 -3.44 -5.59
C LEU A 266 2.19 -1.97 -6.00
N GLY A 267 1.16 -1.25 -5.53
CA GLY A 267 0.99 0.16 -5.83
C GLY A 267 1.00 0.46 -7.33
N ALA A 268 1.79 1.47 -7.74
CA ALA A 268 1.91 1.90 -9.14
C ALA A 268 3.09 1.24 -9.90
N ASN A 269 3.65 0.12 -9.38
CA ASN A 269 4.73 -0.59 -10.07
C ASN A 269 4.22 -1.23 -11.37
N GLU A 270 4.96 -1.03 -12.47
CA GLU A 270 4.61 -1.54 -13.80
C GLU A 270 5.85 -2.07 -14.55
N PRO A 271 5.74 -3.17 -15.31
CA PRO A 271 4.56 -4.04 -15.38
C PRO A 271 4.45 -4.94 -14.15
N LEU A 272 3.25 -5.19 -13.66
CA LEU A 272 3.02 -6.02 -12.46
C LEU A 272 3.62 -7.42 -12.56
N SER A 273 3.78 -7.93 -13.79
CA SER A 273 4.39 -9.24 -14.05
C SER A 273 5.84 -9.36 -13.59
N ASP A 274 6.53 -8.25 -13.39
CA ASP A 274 7.95 -8.21 -13.02
C ASP A 274 8.16 -8.14 -11.51
N TYR A 275 7.06 -8.08 -10.74
CA TYR A 275 7.11 -7.94 -9.29
C TYR A 275 6.48 -9.13 -8.58
N SER A 276 7.06 -9.47 -7.43
CA SER A 276 6.51 -10.45 -6.48
C SER A 276 6.21 -9.80 -5.15
N VAL A 277 5.18 -10.31 -4.46
CA VAL A 277 4.81 -9.89 -3.11
C VAL A 277 5.02 -11.08 -2.17
N SER A 278 5.70 -10.84 -1.06
CA SER A 278 5.94 -11.84 -0.03
C SER A 278 5.82 -11.21 1.36
N TYR A 279 5.44 -12.02 2.34
CA TYR A 279 5.15 -11.58 3.71
C TYR A 279 6.08 -12.23 4.72
N TYR A 280 6.41 -11.51 5.80
CA TYR A 280 7.41 -11.92 6.78
C TYR A 280 6.98 -11.54 8.20
N VAL A 281 7.44 -12.33 9.17
CA VAL A 281 7.14 -12.10 10.59
C VAL A 281 8.09 -11.07 11.21
N ASN A 282 9.25 -10.86 10.62
CA ASN A 282 10.22 -9.89 11.11
C ASN A 282 10.95 -9.17 9.97
N GLN A 283 11.42 -7.95 10.26
CA GLN A 283 12.08 -7.09 9.29
C GLN A 283 13.35 -7.69 8.70
N GLY A 284 14.18 -8.35 9.52
CA GLY A 284 15.47 -8.89 9.06
C GLY A 284 15.29 -9.97 7.99
N ASP A 285 14.30 -10.84 8.12
CA ASP A 285 13.96 -11.83 7.10
C ASP A 285 13.36 -11.16 5.85
N ALA A 286 12.54 -10.13 6.04
CA ALA A 286 11.96 -9.35 4.95
C ALA A 286 13.03 -8.62 4.13
N ASP A 287 14.01 -7.99 4.78
CA ASP A 287 15.10 -7.27 4.12
C ASP A 287 15.98 -8.22 3.28
N LEU A 288 16.19 -9.44 3.79
CA LEU A 288 16.98 -10.46 3.11
C LEU A 288 16.18 -11.31 2.11
N GLY A 289 14.84 -11.23 2.13
CA GLY A 289 13.97 -12.05 1.28
C GLY A 289 13.99 -13.55 1.65
N ILE A 290 14.23 -13.89 2.91
CA ILE A 290 14.32 -15.27 3.40
C ILE A 290 13.22 -15.57 4.42
N ASN A 291 12.87 -16.85 4.61
CA ASN A 291 11.88 -17.29 5.59
C ASN A 291 10.49 -16.63 5.41
N ALA A 292 10.06 -16.39 4.18
CA ALA A 292 8.74 -15.86 3.89
C ALA A 292 7.64 -16.75 4.48
N ILE A 293 6.51 -16.13 4.89
CA ILE A 293 5.31 -16.82 5.35
C ILE A 293 4.81 -17.72 4.22
N ALA A 294 4.76 -19.03 4.48
CA ALA A 294 4.47 -20.03 3.45
C ALA A 294 3.02 -20.00 2.95
N THR A 295 2.08 -19.59 3.81
CA THR A 295 0.64 -19.55 3.52
C THR A 295 0.08 -18.18 3.87
N PRO A 296 0.40 -17.12 3.09
CA PRO A 296 -0.05 -15.76 3.41
C PRO A 296 -1.56 -15.56 3.32
N GLY A 297 -2.27 -16.38 2.54
CA GLY A 297 -3.74 -16.36 2.47
C GLY A 297 -4.45 -17.00 3.68
N ALA A 298 -3.69 -17.57 4.64
CA ALA A 298 -4.24 -18.17 5.85
C ALA A 298 -3.16 -18.15 6.96
N TYR A 299 -2.77 -16.95 7.38
CA TYR A 299 -1.78 -16.74 8.41
C TYR A 299 -2.45 -16.52 9.77
N THR A 300 -2.13 -17.33 10.77
CA THR A 300 -2.58 -17.08 12.14
C THR A 300 -1.57 -16.21 12.86
N ASN A 301 -2.05 -15.11 13.48
CA ASN A 301 -1.19 -14.25 14.28
C ASN A 301 -0.55 -15.03 15.45
N ILE A 302 0.63 -14.61 15.86
CA ILE A 302 1.39 -15.22 16.97
C ILE A 302 1.57 -14.27 18.15
N VAL A 303 1.11 -13.04 18.01
CA VAL A 303 1.10 -11.99 19.03
C VAL A 303 -0.26 -11.31 19.01
N THR A 304 -0.84 -11.03 20.18
CA THR A 304 -2.14 -10.41 20.36
C THR A 304 -2.06 -9.20 21.30
N PRO A 305 -2.89 -8.17 21.19
CA PRO A 305 -3.93 -7.95 20.19
C PRO A 305 -3.38 -7.41 18.85
N ILE A 306 -2.15 -6.90 18.82
CA ILE A 306 -1.53 -6.30 17.64
C ILE A 306 -0.22 -7.02 17.34
N GLN A 307 -0.01 -7.39 16.08
CA GLN A 307 1.23 -7.96 15.59
C GLN A 307 1.71 -7.20 14.36
N GLU A 308 2.92 -6.64 14.42
CA GLU A 308 3.57 -6.10 13.23
C GLU A 308 4.07 -7.22 12.32
N VAL A 309 3.79 -7.13 11.03
CA VAL A 309 4.27 -8.00 9.97
C VAL A 309 4.79 -7.14 8.81
N PHE A 310 5.54 -7.76 7.90
CA PHE A 310 6.25 -7.04 6.86
C PHE A 310 5.88 -7.59 5.49
N VAL A 311 5.55 -6.71 4.56
CA VAL A 311 5.38 -7.03 3.14
C VAL A 311 6.61 -6.58 2.37
N ARG A 312 7.18 -7.47 1.54
CA ARG A 312 8.25 -7.19 0.60
C ARG A 312 7.71 -7.26 -0.81
N VAL A 313 7.86 -6.17 -1.53
CA VAL A 313 7.68 -6.12 -2.99
C VAL A 313 9.06 -6.18 -3.62
N GLU A 314 9.29 -7.14 -4.49
CA GLU A 314 10.57 -7.35 -5.15
C GLU A 314 10.39 -7.39 -6.66
N ASN A 315 11.20 -6.63 -7.38
CA ASN A 315 11.36 -6.78 -8.81
C ASN A 315 12.30 -7.96 -9.08
N PHE A 316 11.77 -9.07 -9.58
CA PHE A 316 12.56 -10.29 -9.76
C PHE A 316 13.56 -10.23 -10.93
N VAL A 317 13.47 -9.21 -11.80
CA VAL A 317 14.46 -8.97 -12.87
C VAL A 317 15.73 -8.34 -12.31
N THR A 318 15.57 -7.39 -11.38
CA THR A 318 16.70 -6.66 -10.78
C THR A 318 17.11 -7.20 -9.42
N GLY A 319 16.24 -7.94 -8.73
CA GLY A 319 16.41 -8.39 -7.36
C GLY A 319 16.19 -7.30 -6.31
N CYS A 320 15.81 -6.08 -6.72
CA CYS A 320 15.58 -4.98 -5.81
C CYS A 320 14.23 -5.10 -5.12
N GLY A 321 14.23 -5.04 -3.80
CA GLY A 321 13.04 -5.19 -2.97
C GLY A 321 12.84 -4.01 -2.03
N LYS A 322 11.57 -3.70 -1.76
CA LYS A 322 11.16 -2.71 -0.77
C LYS A 322 10.28 -3.36 0.27
N VAL A 323 10.58 -3.11 1.53
CA VAL A 323 9.85 -3.64 2.68
C VAL A 323 8.98 -2.54 3.28
N THR A 324 7.73 -2.88 3.60
CA THR A 324 6.79 -2.01 4.31
C THR A 324 6.22 -2.79 5.49
N PRO A 325 6.30 -2.26 6.72
CA PRO A 325 5.59 -2.83 7.87
C PRO A 325 4.11 -2.51 7.81
N PHE A 326 3.28 -3.35 8.42
CA PHE A 326 1.88 -3.10 8.71
C PHE A 326 1.40 -3.96 9.87
N ASP A 327 0.31 -3.57 10.51
CA ASP A 327 -0.21 -4.23 11.68
C ASP A 327 -1.33 -5.22 11.33
N LEU A 328 -1.33 -6.36 12.00
CA LEU A 328 -2.47 -7.26 12.15
C LEU A 328 -3.11 -6.95 13.49
N GLU A 329 -4.38 -6.60 13.50
CA GLU A 329 -5.11 -6.29 14.72
C GLU A 329 -6.25 -7.26 14.93
N VAL A 330 -6.26 -7.91 16.10
CA VAL A 330 -7.35 -8.77 16.55
C VAL A 330 -8.25 -7.96 17.45
N GLN A 331 -9.49 -7.76 17.05
CA GLN A 331 -10.49 -6.99 17.79
C GLN A 331 -11.62 -7.88 18.29
N PRO A 332 -12.08 -7.70 19.54
CA PRO A 332 -13.32 -8.32 19.98
C PRO A 332 -14.50 -7.77 19.16
N PRO A 333 -15.60 -8.53 19.02
CA PRO A 333 -16.85 -7.99 18.47
C PRO A 333 -17.37 -6.82 19.34
N ALA A 334 -18.26 -6.00 18.78
CA ALA A 334 -18.89 -4.92 19.52
C ALA A 334 -19.57 -5.44 20.79
N ASP A 335 -19.33 -4.78 21.93
CA ASP A 335 -19.97 -5.11 23.21
C ASP A 335 -21.34 -4.42 23.28
N LEU A 336 -22.41 -5.22 23.14
CA LEU A 336 -23.76 -4.71 23.15
C LEU A 336 -24.33 -4.66 24.56
N SER A 337 -25.14 -3.64 24.82
CA SER A 337 -25.96 -3.60 26.03
C SER A 337 -26.89 -4.82 26.10
N ALA A 338 -27.23 -5.24 27.29
CA ALA A 338 -28.17 -6.34 27.46
C ALA A 338 -29.59 -5.91 27.05
N GLY A 339 -30.14 -6.58 25.98
CA GLY A 339 -31.53 -6.40 25.58
C GLY A 339 -32.55 -6.92 26.59
N PRO A 340 -33.85 -6.90 26.30
CA PRO A 340 -34.45 -6.59 24.98
C PRO A 340 -34.49 -5.09 24.66
N PHE A 341 -34.34 -4.75 23.38
CA PHE A 341 -34.55 -3.40 22.89
C PHE A 341 -35.95 -3.25 22.29
N GLU A 342 -36.68 -2.23 22.72
CA GLU A 342 -38.05 -1.98 22.26
C GLU A 342 -38.26 -0.48 22.05
N MET A 343 -38.85 -0.11 20.91
CA MET A 343 -39.40 1.21 20.68
C MET A 343 -40.91 1.14 20.64
N VAL A 344 -41.57 1.97 21.46
CA VAL A 344 -43.02 1.99 21.50
C VAL A 344 -43.49 3.41 21.17
N LEU A 345 -44.34 3.53 20.16
CA LEU A 345 -44.98 4.78 19.77
C LEU A 345 -46.49 4.62 19.77
N CYS A 346 -47.21 5.73 19.82
CA CYS A 346 -48.63 5.75 19.53
C CYS A 346 -48.84 5.69 18.02
N ASP A 347 -49.99 5.18 17.59
CA ASP A 347 -50.44 5.27 16.22
C ASP A 347 -50.50 6.72 15.78
N ASP A 348 -50.01 7.03 14.62
CA ASP A 348 -49.95 8.38 14.07
C ASP A 348 -50.50 8.45 12.63
N GLU A 349 -50.69 9.65 12.12
CA GLU A 349 -51.14 9.90 10.77
C GLU A 349 -49.98 10.34 9.86
N ILE A 350 -48.71 10.22 10.33
CA ILE A 350 -47.53 10.67 9.63
C ILE A 350 -47.23 9.70 8.48
N GLY A 351 -46.79 10.25 7.35
CA GLY A 351 -46.46 9.44 6.18
C GLY A 351 -47.65 8.87 5.41
N GLY A 352 -48.90 9.29 5.78
CA GLY A 352 -50.13 8.87 5.11
C GLY A 352 -50.74 7.61 5.66
N SER A 353 -50.35 7.19 6.90
CA SER A 353 -51.03 6.14 7.68
C SER A 353 -52.41 6.61 8.14
N ALA A 354 -53.30 5.66 8.47
CA ALA A 354 -54.57 5.96 9.11
C ALA A 354 -54.42 5.91 10.63
N PRO A 355 -55.23 6.66 11.42
CA PRO A 355 -55.03 6.81 12.86
C PRO A 355 -55.17 5.51 13.70
N ASP A 356 -55.56 4.40 13.12
CA ASP A 356 -55.76 3.12 13.83
C ASP A 356 -55.29 1.90 13.00
N ASP A 357 -54.30 2.09 12.11
CA ASP A 357 -53.82 1.02 11.28
C ASP A 357 -52.62 0.25 11.83
N GLY A 358 -52.05 0.70 12.96
CA GLY A 358 -50.89 0.10 13.61
C GLY A 358 -49.59 0.45 12.96
N VAL A 359 -49.55 1.52 12.14
CA VAL A 359 -48.39 2.02 11.44
C VAL A 359 -47.97 3.36 12.02
N SER A 360 -46.69 3.54 12.30
CA SER A 360 -46.11 4.78 12.82
C SER A 360 -44.70 4.96 12.29
N THR A 361 -44.20 6.19 12.38
CA THR A 361 -42.87 6.56 11.88
C THR A 361 -41.85 6.63 13.00
N PHE A 362 -40.79 5.84 12.90
CA PHE A 362 -39.77 5.66 13.92
C PHE A 362 -38.43 6.29 13.49
N ASP A 363 -37.82 7.03 14.41
CA ASP A 363 -36.38 7.33 14.32
C ASP A 363 -35.61 6.24 15.08
N LEU A 364 -35.12 5.24 14.33
CA LEU A 364 -34.42 4.08 14.90
C LEU A 364 -33.12 4.49 15.61
N THR A 365 -32.48 5.58 15.15
CA THR A 365 -31.18 6.03 15.65
C THR A 365 -31.23 6.52 17.11
N LEU A 366 -32.42 6.81 17.63
CA LEU A 366 -32.60 7.11 19.04
C LEU A 366 -32.21 5.95 19.96
N ASN A 367 -32.16 4.72 19.42
CA ASN A 367 -31.70 3.55 20.16
C ASN A 367 -30.19 3.30 20.08
N ASP A 368 -29.45 3.99 19.21
CA ASP A 368 -28.00 3.80 19.07
C ASP A 368 -27.27 3.86 20.42
N PRO A 369 -27.46 4.89 21.26
CA PRO A 369 -26.78 4.96 22.56
C PRO A 369 -27.20 3.85 23.54
N ILE A 370 -28.43 3.33 23.38
CA ILE A 370 -28.96 2.27 24.23
C ILE A 370 -28.34 0.93 23.85
N ILE A 371 -28.29 0.64 22.55
CA ILE A 371 -27.76 -0.61 21.99
C ILE A 371 -26.24 -0.68 22.22
N THR A 372 -25.53 0.42 21.94
CA THR A 372 -24.06 0.51 22.02
C THR A 372 -23.53 0.74 23.44
N GLY A 373 -24.43 0.90 24.44
CA GLY A 373 -24.00 1.29 25.77
C GLY A 373 -23.40 2.70 25.85
N GLY A 374 -23.65 3.54 24.83
CA GLY A 374 -23.15 4.91 24.70
C GLY A 374 -21.75 5.02 24.12
N ASP A 375 -21.19 3.97 23.52
CA ASP A 375 -19.90 4.04 22.83
C ASP A 375 -20.07 4.72 21.47
N PRO A 376 -19.49 5.92 21.28
CA PRO A 376 -19.63 6.69 20.04
C PRO A 376 -18.75 6.17 18.89
N THR A 377 -17.89 5.18 19.15
CA THR A 377 -16.99 4.61 18.12
C THR A 377 -17.65 3.53 17.31
N TYR A 378 -18.81 3.03 17.78
CA TYR A 378 -19.57 2.00 17.11
C TYR A 378 -20.47 2.60 16.00
N THR A 379 -20.62 1.85 14.93
CA THR A 379 -21.57 2.15 13.86
C THR A 379 -22.75 1.19 13.94
N VAL A 380 -23.98 1.72 14.00
CA VAL A 380 -25.20 0.93 14.05
C VAL A 380 -25.84 0.88 12.67
N VAL A 381 -26.17 -0.30 12.19
CA VAL A 381 -26.82 -0.54 10.89
C VAL A 381 -28.11 -1.30 11.11
N TYR A 382 -29.22 -0.81 10.53
CA TYR A 382 -30.57 -1.34 10.69
C TYR A 382 -31.04 -2.04 9.42
N TYR A 383 -31.76 -3.17 9.59
CA TYR A 383 -32.30 -3.98 8.50
C TYR A 383 -33.76 -4.32 8.79
N ALA A 384 -34.63 -4.23 7.77
CA ALA A 384 -36.07 -4.45 7.92
C ALA A 384 -36.44 -5.92 8.18
N SER A 385 -35.55 -6.85 7.82
CA SER A 385 -35.72 -8.29 8.05
C SER A 385 -34.36 -8.97 8.24
N LEU A 386 -34.38 -10.20 8.78
CA LEU A 386 -33.18 -11.06 8.86
C LEU A 386 -32.56 -11.34 7.48
N GLN A 387 -33.40 -11.46 6.45
CA GLN A 387 -32.88 -11.68 5.09
C GLN A 387 -32.14 -10.44 4.57
N ASP A 388 -32.66 -9.24 4.84
CA ASP A 388 -31.98 -8.00 4.48
C ASP A 388 -30.62 -7.86 5.19
N GLN A 389 -30.53 -8.30 6.45
CA GLN A 389 -29.26 -8.32 7.20
C GLN A 389 -28.26 -9.30 6.56
N ILE A 390 -28.73 -10.50 6.18
CA ILE A 390 -27.87 -11.51 5.51
C ILE A 390 -27.41 -11.02 4.12
N ASP A 391 -28.28 -10.32 3.40
CA ASP A 391 -28.01 -9.82 2.05
C ASP A 391 -27.29 -8.45 2.05
N ASP A 392 -27.00 -7.90 3.25
CA ASP A 392 -26.42 -6.57 3.47
C ASP A 392 -27.20 -5.45 2.75
N ASN A 393 -28.54 -5.47 2.91
CA ASN A 393 -29.45 -4.48 2.33
C ASN A 393 -30.05 -3.59 3.44
N PRO A 394 -29.30 -2.59 3.95
CA PRO A 394 -29.71 -1.80 5.09
C PRO A 394 -30.89 -0.86 4.78
N ILE A 395 -31.61 -0.46 5.83
CA ILE A 395 -32.62 0.59 5.76
C ILE A 395 -31.93 1.89 5.35
N ALA A 396 -32.40 2.48 4.24
CA ALA A 396 -31.76 3.64 3.63
C ALA A 396 -31.86 4.91 4.48
N ASP A 397 -32.97 5.10 5.20
CA ASP A 397 -33.17 6.20 6.13
C ASP A 397 -33.72 5.68 7.46
N PRO A 398 -32.82 5.40 8.43
CA PRO A 398 -33.24 4.93 9.75
C PRO A 398 -33.87 6.01 10.63
N THR A 399 -33.77 7.29 10.24
CA THR A 399 -34.37 8.42 11.00
C THR A 399 -35.85 8.61 10.67
N ASP A 400 -36.36 8.00 9.60
CA ASP A 400 -37.72 8.14 9.11
C ASP A 400 -38.26 6.80 8.61
N TYR A 401 -38.22 5.78 9.50
CA TYR A 401 -38.64 4.42 9.16
C TYR A 401 -40.09 4.16 9.54
N GLN A 402 -40.94 3.79 8.57
CA GLN A 402 -42.32 3.39 8.80
C GLN A 402 -42.39 1.86 8.95
N ASN A 403 -42.98 1.37 10.05
CA ASN A 403 -43.15 -0.07 10.25
C ASN A 403 -44.15 -0.66 9.25
N VAL A 404 -43.91 -1.93 8.84
CA VAL A 404 -44.75 -2.63 7.87
C VAL A 404 -45.69 -3.66 8.52
N VAL A 405 -45.45 -3.99 9.76
CA VAL A 405 -46.23 -4.90 10.59
C VAL A 405 -46.14 -4.48 12.06
N ASN A 406 -47.12 -4.79 12.90
CA ASN A 406 -47.11 -4.44 14.29
C ASN A 406 -47.39 -5.65 15.20
N PRO A 407 -46.45 -6.06 16.11
CA PRO A 407 -45.10 -5.53 16.27
C PRO A 407 -44.16 -5.98 15.13
N GLN A 408 -43.04 -5.25 14.90
CA GLN A 408 -42.01 -5.58 13.93
C GLN A 408 -40.65 -5.67 14.60
N ASP A 409 -39.88 -6.72 14.28
CA ASP A 409 -38.48 -6.80 14.66
C ASP A 409 -37.60 -6.21 13.56
N ILE A 410 -36.76 -5.25 13.92
CA ILE A 410 -35.72 -4.65 13.11
C ILE A 410 -34.41 -5.29 13.52
N TYR A 411 -33.69 -5.88 12.56
CA TYR A 411 -32.40 -6.51 12.78
C TYR A 411 -31.30 -5.46 12.80
N VAL A 412 -30.35 -5.60 13.70
CA VAL A 412 -29.34 -4.60 13.96
C VAL A 412 -27.96 -5.23 13.95
N THR A 413 -27.05 -4.68 13.15
CA THR A 413 -25.63 -4.99 13.21
C THR A 413 -24.88 -3.78 13.77
N VAL A 414 -24.10 -3.99 14.83
CA VAL A 414 -23.24 -2.97 15.42
C VAL A 414 -21.81 -3.30 15.08
N LEU A 415 -21.11 -2.36 14.47
CA LEU A 415 -19.75 -2.54 13.98
C LEU A 415 -18.78 -1.69 14.83
N THR A 416 -17.65 -2.29 15.20
CA THR A 416 -16.48 -1.54 15.71
C THR A 416 -15.83 -0.74 14.58
N SER A 417 -14.87 0.13 14.87
CA SER A 417 -14.09 0.86 13.87
C SER A 417 -13.30 -0.05 12.93
N GLY A 418 -12.97 -1.27 13.35
CA GLY A 418 -12.33 -2.30 12.54
C GLY A 418 -13.30 -3.19 11.78
N GLY A 419 -14.61 -2.94 11.87
CA GLY A 419 -15.63 -3.73 11.18
C GLY A 419 -16.07 -5.00 11.90
N CYS A 420 -15.62 -5.23 13.14
CA CYS A 420 -16.04 -6.39 13.94
C CYS A 420 -17.46 -6.20 14.44
N GLY A 421 -18.38 -6.99 13.91
CA GLY A 421 -19.81 -6.89 14.12
C GLY A 421 -20.32 -7.73 15.28
N ALA A 422 -21.35 -7.19 15.98
CA ALA A 422 -22.25 -7.97 16.83
C ALA A 422 -23.69 -7.72 16.38
N GLU A 423 -24.53 -8.75 16.49
CA GLU A 423 -25.91 -8.72 16.00
C GLU A 423 -26.92 -8.72 17.13
N THR A 424 -27.99 -7.99 16.95
CA THR A 424 -29.14 -7.95 17.86
C THR A 424 -30.41 -7.61 17.07
N PHE A 425 -31.51 -7.38 17.76
CA PHE A 425 -32.73 -6.86 17.16
C PHE A 425 -33.42 -5.85 18.08
N LEU A 426 -34.21 -4.96 17.48
CA LEU A 426 -35.02 -3.94 18.09
C LEU A 426 -36.47 -4.18 17.71
N THR A 427 -37.35 -4.36 18.70
CA THR A 427 -38.78 -4.55 18.45
C THR A 427 -39.49 -3.21 18.38
N LEU A 428 -40.14 -2.92 17.27
CA LEU A 428 -41.03 -1.76 17.12
C LEU A 428 -42.45 -2.17 17.49
N ARG A 429 -43.11 -1.37 18.32
CA ARG A 429 -44.48 -1.57 18.69
C ARG A 429 -45.28 -0.28 18.59
N VAL A 430 -46.40 -0.33 17.89
CA VAL A 430 -47.37 0.76 17.79
C VAL A 430 -48.56 0.45 18.71
N LEU A 431 -48.83 1.37 19.62
CA LEU A 431 -50.00 1.26 20.52
C LEU A 431 -51.17 2.00 19.88
N PRO A 432 -52.37 1.37 19.85
CA PRO A 432 -53.57 2.03 19.31
C PRO A 432 -53.95 3.23 20.17
N ASN A 433 -54.37 4.30 19.53
CA ASN A 433 -54.98 5.44 20.23
C ASN A 433 -56.33 5.07 20.82
N PRO A 434 -56.84 5.80 21.86
CA PRO A 434 -58.22 5.63 22.29
C PRO A 434 -59.20 5.92 21.16
N SER A 435 -60.33 5.21 21.15
CA SER A 435 -61.39 5.40 20.15
C SER A 435 -62.61 6.10 20.78
N PRO A 436 -62.55 7.43 21.10
CA PRO A 436 -63.62 8.13 21.74
C PRO A 436 -64.88 8.17 20.88
N VAL A 437 -66.01 8.09 21.55
CA VAL A 437 -67.31 8.29 20.89
C VAL A 437 -67.59 9.80 20.86
N THR A 438 -68.03 10.32 19.69
CA THR A 438 -68.52 11.69 19.59
C THR A 438 -69.72 11.88 20.50
N PRO A 439 -69.61 12.73 21.54
CA PRO A 439 -70.70 12.89 22.50
C PRO A 439 -71.85 13.70 21.92
N THR A 440 -73.06 13.43 22.42
CA THR A 440 -74.18 14.34 22.17
C THR A 440 -73.92 15.68 22.92
N PRO A 441 -74.44 16.83 22.39
CA PRO A 441 -74.24 18.13 23.03
C PRO A 441 -74.62 18.08 24.53
N LEU A 442 -73.80 18.71 25.34
CA LEU A 442 -74.12 18.94 26.77
C LEU A 442 -75.03 20.17 26.88
N VAL A 443 -76.31 19.94 27.17
CA VAL A 443 -77.31 20.98 27.15
C VAL A 443 -77.71 21.37 28.61
N VAL A 444 -77.60 22.63 28.90
CA VAL A 444 -78.09 23.25 30.15
C VAL A 444 -79.08 24.35 29.88
N CYS A 445 -79.99 24.67 30.81
CA CYS A 445 -80.87 25.77 30.60
C CYS A 445 -80.17 27.07 31.03
N ASP A 446 -80.47 28.19 30.32
CA ASP A 446 -80.05 29.53 30.70
C ASP A 446 -80.58 29.86 32.11
N GLY A 447 -79.76 30.46 32.95
CA GLY A 447 -80.16 30.73 34.31
C GLY A 447 -80.30 29.51 35.24
N ALA A 448 -79.90 28.31 34.78
CA ALA A 448 -79.90 27.08 35.63
C ALA A 448 -78.61 26.92 36.44
N GLY A 449 -77.77 27.94 36.43
CA GLY A 449 -76.48 27.91 37.11
C GLY A 449 -76.51 28.34 38.56
N ASP A 450 -75.37 28.42 39.19
CA ASP A 450 -75.13 28.93 40.54
C ASP A 450 -75.45 30.41 40.55
N PRO A 451 -76.33 30.89 41.44
CA PRO A 451 -76.73 32.30 41.59
C PRO A 451 -75.56 33.25 41.90
N VAL A 452 -74.36 32.70 42.09
CA VAL A 452 -73.12 33.49 42.27
C VAL A 452 -72.37 33.76 40.93
N ILE A 453 -72.65 32.97 39.89
CA ILE A 453 -71.94 33.06 38.60
C ILE A 453 -72.84 33.60 37.49
N ASP A 454 -74.13 33.32 37.49
CA ASP A 454 -75.05 33.68 36.45
C ASP A 454 -76.19 34.62 37.00
N PHE A 455 -76.00 35.93 36.85
CA PHE A 455 -76.94 36.96 37.26
C PHE A 455 -77.97 37.37 36.23
N ASP A 456 -77.71 36.98 34.89
CA ASP A 456 -78.60 37.32 33.81
C ASP A 456 -79.11 36.05 33.10
N PRO A 457 -80.35 35.67 33.32
CA PRO A 457 -80.92 34.43 32.80
C PRO A 457 -81.19 34.45 31.30
N GLU A 458 -80.81 35.52 30.59
CA GLU A 458 -80.98 35.64 29.12
C GLU A 458 -79.65 35.93 28.37
N ASP A 459 -78.51 35.82 29.06
CA ASP A 459 -77.20 36.15 28.45
C ASP A 459 -76.52 34.97 27.69
N GLY A 460 -77.08 33.78 27.79
CA GLY A 460 -76.56 32.56 27.12
C GLY A 460 -75.33 31.98 27.80
N LEU A 461 -75.02 32.38 29.02
CA LEU A 461 -73.94 31.86 29.83
C LEU A 461 -74.47 30.94 30.94
N SER A 462 -73.78 29.81 31.18
CA SER A 462 -74.17 28.87 32.22
C SER A 462 -72.99 28.01 32.67
N THR A 463 -73.18 27.21 33.72
CA THR A 463 -72.14 26.31 34.26
C THR A 463 -72.42 24.87 33.85
N PHE A 464 -71.40 24.19 33.28
CA PHE A 464 -71.45 22.82 32.76
C PHE A 464 -70.63 21.89 33.63
N ILE A 465 -71.19 20.74 33.95
CA ILE A 465 -70.43 19.63 34.55
C ILE A 465 -69.87 18.78 33.36
N LEU A 466 -68.66 19.13 32.91
CA LEU A 466 -68.06 18.50 31.74
C LEU A 466 -67.95 16.99 31.92
N THR A 467 -67.59 16.52 33.11
CA THR A 467 -67.45 15.12 33.50
C THR A 467 -68.70 14.26 33.34
N ASP A 468 -69.91 14.87 33.19
CA ASP A 468 -71.12 14.10 32.86
C ASP A 468 -71.07 13.41 31.52
N LYS A 469 -70.13 13.87 30.63
CA LYS A 469 -69.95 13.30 29.33
C LYS A 469 -68.81 12.26 29.28
N ASP A 470 -68.02 12.07 30.32
CA ASP A 470 -66.91 11.16 30.36
C ASP A 470 -67.34 9.73 29.94
N ALA A 471 -68.39 9.21 30.47
CA ALA A 471 -68.91 7.86 30.20
C ALA A 471 -69.32 7.67 28.71
N GLU A 472 -69.95 8.71 28.11
CA GLU A 472 -70.36 8.72 26.71
C GLU A 472 -69.15 8.82 25.81
N ILE A 473 -68.20 9.73 26.11
CA ILE A 473 -66.95 9.93 25.35
C ILE A 473 -66.06 8.68 25.39
N ILE A 474 -65.90 8.08 26.57
CA ILE A 474 -65.10 6.87 26.78
C ILE A 474 -65.70 5.65 26.00
N GLY A 475 -67.04 5.59 25.82
CA GLY A 475 -67.68 4.50 25.09
C GLY A 475 -67.47 3.11 25.67
N GLY A 476 -67.02 3.04 26.96
CA GLY A 476 -66.75 1.78 27.66
C GLY A 476 -65.31 1.25 27.44
N GLU A 477 -64.42 2.01 26.79
CA GLU A 477 -62.99 1.65 26.67
C GLU A 477 -62.33 1.66 28.07
N PRO A 478 -61.59 0.60 28.44
CA PRO A 478 -60.92 0.54 29.75
C PRO A 478 -59.60 1.32 29.79
N ASN A 479 -59.22 1.76 30.99
CA ASN A 479 -57.92 2.42 31.26
C ASN A 479 -57.69 3.65 30.39
N VAL A 480 -58.70 4.50 30.28
CA VAL A 480 -58.61 5.80 29.64
C VAL A 480 -59.07 6.90 30.61
N SER A 481 -58.51 8.08 30.52
CA SER A 481 -58.92 9.29 31.23
C SER A 481 -59.31 10.38 30.25
N VAL A 482 -60.18 11.28 30.68
CA VAL A 482 -60.67 12.40 29.86
C VAL A 482 -60.27 13.71 30.52
N LEU A 483 -59.69 14.62 29.77
CA LEU A 483 -59.40 16.00 30.16
C LEU A 483 -59.99 16.94 29.08
N TYR A 484 -60.48 18.09 29.54
CA TYR A 484 -61.17 19.04 28.65
C TYR A 484 -60.31 20.30 28.45
N TYR A 485 -60.33 20.86 27.25
CA TYR A 485 -59.57 22.05 26.85
C TYR A 485 -60.42 23.02 26.05
N ALA A 486 -60.06 24.32 26.14
CA ALA A 486 -60.83 25.35 25.45
C ALA A 486 -60.59 25.36 23.93
N THR A 487 -59.42 24.93 23.47
CA THR A 487 -59.03 24.89 22.07
C THR A 487 -58.48 23.54 21.69
N PHE A 488 -58.50 23.23 20.39
CA PHE A 488 -57.91 22.00 19.83
C PHE A 488 -56.39 21.95 20.12
N ASP A 489 -55.69 23.08 19.87
CA ASP A 489 -54.25 23.18 20.09
C ASP A 489 -53.84 22.91 21.54
N GLU A 490 -54.66 23.37 22.52
CA GLU A 490 -54.39 23.05 23.94
C GLU A 490 -54.64 21.58 24.26
N ALA A 491 -55.68 21.00 23.67
CA ALA A 491 -55.97 19.56 23.80
C ALA A 491 -54.87 18.71 23.14
N GLU A 492 -54.36 19.13 21.99
CA GLU A 492 -53.24 18.47 21.28
C GLU A 492 -51.96 18.55 22.10
N ALA A 493 -51.62 19.74 22.60
CA ALA A 493 -50.43 19.95 23.41
C ALA A 493 -50.49 19.23 24.77
N GLY A 494 -51.67 19.05 25.36
CA GLY A 494 -51.89 18.35 26.63
C GLY A 494 -51.08 18.92 27.78
N VAL A 495 -50.86 20.24 27.81
CA VAL A 495 -50.02 20.89 28.83
C VAL A 495 -50.78 20.94 30.16
N ALA A 496 -50.18 20.36 31.20
CA ALA A 496 -50.76 20.38 32.53
C ALA A 496 -51.01 21.81 33.03
N GLY A 497 -52.23 22.06 33.52
CA GLY A 497 -52.66 23.36 34.04
C GLY A 497 -53.43 24.24 33.06
N THR A 498 -53.61 23.78 31.79
CA THR A 498 -54.47 24.43 30.79
C THR A 498 -55.84 23.73 30.66
N GLU A 499 -56.04 22.66 31.40
CA GLU A 499 -57.31 21.89 31.40
C GLU A 499 -58.47 22.74 31.96
N LEU A 500 -59.63 22.58 31.36
CA LEU A 500 -60.87 23.15 31.91
C LEU A 500 -61.30 22.39 33.17
N VAL A 501 -61.52 23.13 34.23
CA VAL A 501 -61.95 22.56 35.50
C VAL A 501 -63.49 22.39 35.51
N SER A 502 -63.97 21.19 35.82
CA SER A 502 -65.39 20.93 35.95
C SER A 502 -65.83 21.25 37.41
N PRO A 503 -66.90 22.04 37.68
CA PRO A 503 -67.81 22.68 36.69
C PRO A 503 -67.13 23.83 35.92
N TYR A 504 -67.46 23.98 34.62
CA TYR A 504 -66.93 24.98 33.74
C TYR A 504 -68.01 25.97 33.29
N ALA A 505 -67.73 27.26 33.36
CA ALA A 505 -68.60 28.31 32.79
C ALA A 505 -68.22 28.61 31.37
N ASN A 506 -69.18 28.51 30.41
CA ASN A 506 -68.90 28.82 28.98
C ASN A 506 -68.55 30.31 28.88
N THR A 507 -67.67 30.57 27.86
CA THR A 507 -67.20 31.93 27.56
C THR A 507 -67.80 32.50 26.27
N THR A 508 -68.50 31.67 25.51
CA THR A 508 -69.20 32.04 24.30
C THR A 508 -70.71 31.78 24.52
N ALA A 509 -71.54 32.79 24.31
CA ALA A 509 -72.98 32.72 24.58
C ALA A 509 -73.68 31.68 23.69
N PHE A 510 -74.64 30.97 24.27
CA PHE A 510 -75.55 29.98 23.67
C PHE A 510 -74.92 28.71 23.16
N SER A 511 -73.78 28.75 22.46
CA SER A 511 -73.07 27.57 21.97
C SER A 511 -71.57 27.79 21.99
N GLN A 512 -70.83 26.82 22.59
CA GLN A 512 -69.36 26.77 22.61
C GLN A 512 -68.92 25.34 22.40
N VAL A 513 -67.84 25.16 21.56
CA VAL A 513 -67.17 23.87 21.42
C VAL A 513 -65.97 23.85 22.35
N VAL A 514 -65.85 22.78 23.11
CA VAL A 514 -64.65 22.45 23.92
C VAL A 514 -64.12 21.09 23.45
N TYR A 515 -62.86 20.80 23.71
CA TYR A 515 -62.18 19.61 23.20
C TYR A 515 -61.87 18.66 24.34
N ALA A 516 -62.32 17.42 24.20
CA ALA A 516 -62.05 16.35 25.15
C ALA A 516 -60.87 15.52 24.66
N ARG A 517 -59.76 15.60 25.38
CA ARG A 517 -58.60 14.73 25.16
C ARG A 517 -58.77 13.46 25.96
N VAL A 518 -58.92 12.35 25.28
CA VAL A 518 -59.00 11.03 25.88
C VAL A 518 -57.62 10.39 25.80
N THR A 519 -57.04 10.08 26.96
CA THR A 519 -55.68 9.53 27.05
C THR A 519 -55.75 8.11 27.59
N LYS A 520 -54.93 7.21 26.98
CA LYS A 520 -54.84 5.81 27.38
C LYS A 520 -53.83 5.63 28.51
N ASP A 521 -54.30 5.13 29.65
CA ASP A 521 -53.52 4.88 30.86
C ASP A 521 -53.01 3.44 30.89
N VAL A 522 -52.14 3.02 29.92
CA VAL A 522 -51.61 1.64 29.85
C VAL A 522 -50.12 1.65 30.18
N PRO A 523 -49.64 0.78 31.09
CA PRO A 523 -48.20 0.57 31.24
C PRO A 523 -47.57 -0.08 29.97
N PRO A 524 -46.37 0.36 29.52
CA PRO A 524 -45.51 1.35 30.21
C PRO A 524 -46.02 2.78 30.04
N ALA A 525 -46.60 3.25 31.08
CA ALA A 525 -47.55 4.37 31.19
C ALA A 525 -46.99 5.77 30.88
N THR A 526 -46.01 5.92 30.05
CA THR A 526 -45.40 7.24 29.81
C THR A 526 -45.66 7.82 28.42
N LEU A 527 -46.19 7.04 27.48
CA LEU A 527 -46.41 7.52 26.11
C LEU A 527 -47.70 8.37 25.98
N GLY A 528 -48.74 8.08 26.79
CA GLY A 528 -49.97 8.88 26.82
C GLY A 528 -50.66 9.00 25.48
N CYS A 529 -50.82 7.87 24.75
CA CYS A 529 -51.56 7.84 23.47
C CYS A 529 -52.95 8.46 23.69
N TYR A 530 -53.36 9.34 22.81
CA TYR A 530 -54.60 10.10 22.98
C TYR A 530 -55.33 10.28 21.66
N SER A 531 -56.64 10.56 21.81
CA SER A 531 -57.47 11.08 20.73
C SER A 531 -58.26 12.28 21.24
N ILE A 532 -58.66 13.19 20.38
CA ILE A 532 -59.40 14.39 20.70
C ILE A 532 -60.77 14.31 20.04
N VAL A 533 -61.80 14.66 20.80
CA VAL A 533 -63.16 14.75 20.29
C VAL A 533 -63.80 16.06 20.75
N GLU A 534 -64.62 16.64 19.88
CA GLU A 534 -65.36 17.86 20.19
C GLU A 534 -66.55 17.57 21.10
N LEU A 535 -66.77 18.43 22.08
CA LEU A 535 -67.97 18.48 22.89
C LEU A 535 -68.64 19.84 22.72
N GLU A 536 -69.84 19.83 22.19
CA GLU A 536 -70.65 21.02 22.08
C GLU A 536 -71.36 21.31 23.42
N LEU A 537 -71.16 22.48 23.96
CA LEU A 537 -71.87 23.02 25.10
C LEU A 537 -72.99 23.91 24.59
N VAL A 538 -74.23 23.64 24.98
CA VAL A 538 -75.40 24.38 24.51
C VAL A 538 -76.18 24.95 25.74
N VAL A 539 -76.36 26.26 25.74
CA VAL A 539 -77.26 26.96 26.69
C VAL A 539 -78.60 27.15 26.00
N SER A 540 -79.59 26.46 26.48
CA SER A 540 -80.95 26.55 25.98
C SER A 540 -81.68 27.73 26.70
N PRO A 541 -82.18 28.69 25.92
CA PRO A 541 -82.91 29.80 26.52
C PRO A 541 -84.12 29.33 27.33
N LEU A 542 -84.40 30.01 28.36
CA LEU A 542 -85.58 29.73 29.13
C LEU A 542 -86.85 29.91 28.32
N PRO A 543 -87.87 29.07 28.54
CA PRO A 543 -89.12 29.25 27.83
C PRO A 543 -89.80 30.53 28.30
N VAL A 544 -90.14 31.42 27.37
CA VAL A 544 -90.87 32.66 27.67
C VAL A 544 -92.34 32.30 27.95
N ALA A 545 -92.74 32.52 29.17
CA ALA A 545 -94.14 32.40 29.50
C ALA A 545 -94.97 33.45 28.80
N GLN A 546 -95.76 33.05 27.83
CA GLN A 546 -96.69 33.93 27.12
C GLN A 546 -97.90 34.29 28.01
N GLY A 547 -97.73 35.36 28.80
CA GLY A 547 -98.75 35.89 29.66
C GLY A 547 -98.69 35.28 31.10
N LEU A 548 -99.10 36.03 32.04
CA LEU A 548 -99.37 35.50 33.39
C LEU A 548 -100.60 34.59 33.33
N PRO A 549 -100.61 33.40 33.94
CA PRO A 549 -101.80 32.61 34.04
C PRO A 549 -102.86 33.38 34.77
N GLU A 550 -104.07 33.44 34.21
CA GLU A 550 -105.18 34.10 34.88
C GLU A 550 -105.53 33.32 36.13
N ASP A 551 -105.90 34.05 37.17
CA ASP A 551 -106.35 33.45 38.43
C ASP A 551 -107.57 32.55 38.15
N LEU A 552 -107.49 31.32 38.59
CA LEU A 552 -108.63 30.42 38.52
C LEU A 552 -109.59 30.64 39.62
N TYR A 553 -110.81 31.09 39.29
CA TYR A 553 -111.85 31.35 40.23
C TYR A 553 -112.83 30.18 40.38
N TYR A 554 -113.03 29.69 41.52
CA TYR A 554 -114.04 28.68 41.81
C TYR A 554 -115.05 29.22 42.83
N CYS A 555 -116.32 29.22 42.48
CA CYS A 555 -117.37 29.58 43.39
C CYS A 555 -117.76 28.40 44.29
N ALA A 556 -117.36 28.44 45.54
CA ALA A 556 -117.76 27.42 46.53
C ALA A 556 -119.29 27.42 46.73
N VAL A 557 -119.89 26.29 46.46
CA VAL A 557 -121.37 26.12 46.59
C VAL A 557 -121.78 25.80 48.01
N ASP A 558 -120.80 25.54 48.89
CA ASP A 558 -120.96 25.33 50.34
C ASP A 558 -119.92 26.11 51.11
N ASN A 559 -120.19 26.41 52.36
CA ASN A 559 -119.34 27.28 53.20
C ASN A 559 -117.98 26.63 53.62
N GLY A 560 -117.56 25.53 52.98
CA GLY A 560 -116.32 24.80 53.36
C GLY A 560 -115.02 25.31 52.67
N GLY A 561 -115.11 26.18 51.66
CA GLY A 561 -113.91 26.83 51.01
C GLY A 561 -112.98 25.91 50.23
N VAL A 562 -113.39 24.71 49.88
CA VAL A 562 -112.57 23.75 49.06
C VAL A 562 -113.23 23.62 47.68
N GLY A 563 -112.45 23.88 46.67
CA GLY A 563 -112.83 23.72 45.24
C GLY A 563 -111.88 22.79 44.50
N VAL A 564 -112.41 22.19 43.45
CA VAL A 564 -111.56 21.36 42.52
C VAL A 564 -111.29 22.21 41.28
N PHE A 565 -110.02 22.50 41.04
CA PHE A 565 -109.59 23.25 39.87
C PHE A 565 -109.11 22.34 38.79
N ASP A 566 -109.44 22.59 37.56
CA ASP A 566 -108.87 21.95 36.37
C ASP A 566 -107.63 22.76 35.93
N LEU A 567 -106.46 22.25 36.16
CA LEU A 567 -105.20 22.90 35.86
C LEU A 567 -104.73 22.69 34.37
N THR A 568 -105.57 22.03 33.55
CA THR A 568 -105.27 21.78 32.12
C THR A 568 -105.91 22.81 31.17
N GLN A 569 -106.58 23.84 31.67
CA GLN A 569 -107.17 24.91 30.88
C GLN A 569 -106.28 26.12 30.75
#